data_a30e0a5f90acc28dcdc64cb81ce9f66d
#
_entry.id   a30e0a5f90acc28dcdc64cb81ce9f66d
#
_cell.length_a   1.000
_cell.length_b   1.000
_cell.length_c   1.000
_cell.angle_alpha   90.00
_cell.angle_beta   90.00
_cell.angle_gamma   90.00
#
_symmetry.space_group_name_H-M   'P 1'
#
loop_
_entity.id
_entity.type
_entity.pdbx_description
1 polymer ?
#
loop_
_entity_poly.entity_id
_entity_poly.type
_entity_poly.pdbx_seq_one_letter_code
_entity_poly.pdbx_strand_id
1 'polypeptide(L)'
;MGEMEQLRQEAEQLKKQIAVTPEPSDARKACADITLAELVSGLEVVGRVQMRTRRTLRGHLAKIYAMHWATDSKLLVSASQDGKLIVWDTYTTNKVHAIPLRSSWVMTCAYAPSGNFVACGGLDNMCSIYSLKSREGNVKVSRELSAHTGYLSCCRFLDDNNIVTSSGDTTCALWDIETGQQKTVFVGHTGDCMSLAVSPDYKLFISGACDASAKLWDVREGTCRQTFTGHESDINAICFFPNGEAICTGSDDASCRLFDLRADQELTAYSHESIICGITSVAFSLSGRLLFAGYDDFNCNVWDSLKCERVGILSGHDNRVSCLGVTADGMAVATGSWDSFLKIWN
;
A
#
# COMPACT_ATOMS: atom_id res chain seq x y z
N MET A 1 11.84 54.87 -7.46
CA MET A 1 12.00 53.62 -8.25
C MET A 1 10.79 52.78 -7.95
N GLY A 2 10.02 52.47 -8.96
CA GLY A 2 8.68 51.93 -8.74
C GLY A 2 8.66 50.43 -8.47
N GLU A 3 7.56 50.01 -7.91
CA GLU A 3 7.20 48.62 -7.56
C GLU A 3 7.48 47.62 -8.72
N MET A 4 7.34 48.05 -9.97
CA MET A 4 7.68 47.31 -11.18
C MET A 4 9.19 47.01 -11.35
N GLU A 5 10.07 47.85 -10.85
CA GLU A 5 11.53 47.64 -10.92
C GLU A 5 11.97 46.62 -9.85
N GLN A 6 11.34 46.65 -8.68
CA GLN A 6 11.54 45.63 -7.63
C GLN A 6 11.06 44.25 -8.07
N LEU A 7 9.88 44.15 -8.65
CA LEU A 7 9.32 42.90 -9.20
C LEU A 7 10.17 42.32 -10.32
N ARG A 8 10.78 43.18 -11.16
CA ARG A 8 11.72 42.75 -12.20
C ARG A 8 13.04 42.21 -11.62
N GLN A 9 13.56 42.85 -10.59
CA GLN A 9 14.76 42.35 -9.89
C GLN A 9 14.53 41.04 -9.17
N GLU A 10 13.35 40.88 -8.54
CA GLU A 10 12.94 39.65 -7.87
C GLU A 10 12.74 38.51 -8.86
N ALA A 11 12.10 38.77 -10.02
CA ALA A 11 11.96 37.80 -11.09
C ALA A 11 13.32 37.38 -11.70
N GLU A 12 14.28 38.29 -11.79
CA GLU A 12 15.62 37.97 -12.28
C GLU A 12 16.47 37.20 -11.27
N GLN A 13 16.27 37.45 -9.95
CA GLN A 13 16.85 36.64 -8.90
C GLN A 13 16.27 35.23 -8.85
N LEU A 14 14.95 35.09 -8.98
CA LEU A 14 14.30 33.79 -9.08
C LEU A 14 14.75 32.99 -10.31
N LYS A 15 14.89 33.64 -11.47
CA LYS A 15 15.44 33.00 -12.67
C LYS A 15 16.87 32.51 -12.45
N LYS A 16 17.72 33.28 -11.75
CA LYS A 16 19.09 32.86 -11.41
C LYS A 16 19.09 31.68 -10.43
N GLN A 17 18.17 31.66 -9.45
CA GLN A 17 18.01 30.53 -8.54
C GLN A 17 17.55 29.26 -9.26
N ILE A 18 16.61 29.37 -10.19
CA ILE A 18 16.13 28.25 -11.04
C ILE A 18 17.27 27.73 -11.94
N ALA A 19 18.11 28.62 -12.48
CA ALA A 19 19.24 28.23 -13.35
C ALA A 19 20.41 27.57 -12.56
N VAL A 20 20.45 27.73 -11.24
CA VAL A 20 21.43 27.07 -10.34
C VAL A 20 20.92 25.73 -9.82
N THR A 21 19.61 25.48 -9.89
CA THR A 21 19.07 24.13 -9.58
C THR A 21 19.44 23.19 -10.72
N PRO A 22 20.12 22.05 -10.44
CA PRO A 22 20.46 21.10 -11.48
C PRO A 22 19.18 20.62 -12.16
N GLU A 23 19.21 20.56 -13.49
CA GLU A 23 18.10 19.97 -14.25
C GLU A 23 17.84 18.54 -13.77
N PRO A 24 16.59 18.03 -13.84
CA PRO A 24 16.28 16.67 -13.45
C PRO A 24 17.17 15.61 -14.10
N SER A 25 17.66 15.87 -15.31
CA SER A 25 18.64 15.03 -16.03
C SER A 25 20.02 15.00 -15.36
N ASP A 26 20.47 16.12 -14.78
CA ASP A 26 21.77 16.21 -14.12
C ASP A 26 21.72 15.63 -12.72
N ALA A 27 20.60 15.77 -12.01
CA ALA A 27 20.34 15.09 -10.74
C ALA A 27 20.29 13.56 -10.94
N ARG A 28 19.67 13.07 -12.03
CA ARG A 28 19.69 11.65 -12.40
C ARG A 28 21.09 11.12 -12.66
N LYS A 29 21.94 11.88 -13.38
CA LYS A 29 23.35 11.52 -13.62
C LYS A 29 24.18 11.52 -12.35
N ALA A 30 23.98 12.51 -11.47
CA ALA A 30 24.71 12.61 -10.21
C ALA A 30 24.34 11.48 -9.22
N CYS A 31 23.11 10.94 -9.30
CA CYS A 31 22.66 9.82 -8.47
C CYS A 31 23.02 8.45 -9.05
N ALA A 32 23.37 8.36 -10.33
CA ALA A 32 23.66 7.07 -10.99
C ALA A 32 24.94 6.37 -10.48
N ASP A 33 25.87 7.13 -9.92
CA ASP A 33 27.18 6.64 -9.52
C ASP A 33 27.33 6.43 -7.99
N ILE A 34 26.29 6.76 -7.20
CA ILE A 34 26.34 6.66 -5.73
C ILE A 34 25.32 5.64 -5.25
N THR A 35 25.78 4.62 -4.55
CA THR A 35 24.89 3.62 -3.95
C THR A 35 24.23 4.14 -2.67
N LEU A 36 23.04 3.62 -2.36
CA LEU A 36 22.35 3.94 -1.09
C LEU A 36 23.26 3.66 0.12
N ALA A 37 24.01 2.57 0.09
CA ALA A 37 24.93 2.18 1.15
C ALA A 37 26.03 3.23 1.41
N GLU A 38 26.56 3.85 0.36
CA GLU A 38 27.57 4.93 0.46
C GLU A 38 26.97 6.20 1.08
N LEU A 39 25.75 6.59 0.63
CA LEU A 39 25.05 7.76 1.16
C LEU A 39 24.75 7.65 2.65
N VAL A 40 24.41 6.46 3.12
CA VAL A 40 24.02 6.22 4.52
C VAL A 40 25.15 5.67 5.39
N SER A 41 26.39 5.67 4.90
CA SER A 41 27.56 5.12 5.64
C SER A 41 27.73 5.73 7.02
N GLY A 42 27.47 7.05 7.17
CA GLY A 42 27.56 7.78 8.44
C GLY A 42 26.32 7.73 9.33
N LEU A 43 25.22 7.09 8.89
CA LEU A 43 24.02 6.99 9.73
C LEU A 43 24.16 5.93 10.82
N GLU A 44 23.63 6.25 12.01
CA GLU A 44 23.53 5.28 13.10
C GLU A 44 22.67 4.08 12.70
N VAL A 45 23.10 2.89 13.10
CA VAL A 45 22.33 1.66 12.92
C VAL A 45 21.10 1.66 13.82
N VAL A 46 19.98 1.20 13.30
CA VAL A 46 18.81 0.89 14.12
C VAL A 46 19.16 -0.37 14.93
N GLY A 47 19.09 -0.26 16.25
CA GLY A 47 19.27 -1.42 17.11
C GLY A 47 18.22 -2.50 16.83
N ARG A 48 18.37 -3.67 17.45
CA ARG A 48 17.40 -4.75 17.28
C ARG A 48 15.98 -4.30 17.65
N VAL A 49 15.08 -4.36 16.70
CA VAL A 49 13.66 -4.05 16.91
C VAL A 49 12.96 -5.25 17.53
N GLN A 50 12.43 -5.08 18.74
CA GLN A 50 11.69 -6.09 19.48
C GLN A 50 10.28 -5.61 19.72
N MET A 51 9.36 -5.94 18.84
CA MET A 51 7.94 -5.66 19.02
C MET A 51 7.24 -6.88 19.64
N ARG A 52 6.22 -6.60 20.45
CA ARG A 52 5.42 -7.64 21.11
C ARG A 52 3.98 -7.55 20.68
N THR A 53 3.31 -8.68 20.59
CA THR A 53 1.86 -8.71 20.39
C THR A 53 1.16 -8.07 21.58
N ARG A 54 0.51 -6.94 21.35
CA ARG A 54 -0.27 -6.20 22.38
C ARG A 54 -1.72 -6.65 22.41
N ARG A 55 -2.29 -6.96 21.25
CA ARG A 55 -3.65 -7.46 21.10
C ARG A 55 -3.68 -8.59 20.07
N THR A 56 -4.58 -9.54 20.29
CA THR A 56 -4.97 -10.54 19.29
C THR A 56 -6.47 -10.41 19.07
N LEU A 57 -6.87 -10.10 17.83
CA LEU A 57 -8.26 -9.95 17.45
C LEU A 57 -8.78 -11.31 17.00
N ARG A 58 -9.74 -11.85 17.74
CA ARG A 58 -10.30 -13.19 17.55
C ARG A 58 -11.76 -13.10 17.11
N GLY A 59 -12.12 -13.82 16.06
CA GLY A 59 -13.52 -13.86 15.64
C GLY A 59 -13.78 -14.19 14.19
N HIS A 60 -12.77 -14.12 13.31
CA HIS A 60 -12.83 -14.79 12.01
C HIS A 60 -12.73 -16.31 12.20
N LEU A 61 -13.46 -17.05 11.35
CA LEU A 61 -13.52 -18.51 11.39
C LEU A 61 -12.74 -19.19 10.27
N ALA A 62 -12.12 -18.39 9.40
CA ALA A 62 -11.32 -18.85 8.27
C ALA A 62 -10.16 -17.88 7.99
N LYS A 63 -9.41 -18.19 6.95
CA LYS A 63 -8.25 -17.40 6.51
C LYS A 63 -8.60 -15.93 6.33
N ILE A 64 -7.77 -15.04 6.89
CA ILE A 64 -7.82 -13.61 6.62
C ILE A 64 -6.98 -13.34 5.38
N TYR A 65 -7.51 -12.59 4.41
CA TYR A 65 -6.81 -12.25 3.18
C TYR A 65 -6.34 -10.80 3.14
N ALA A 66 -7.10 -9.90 3.74
CA ALA A 66 -6.80 -8.48 3.69
C ALA A 66 -7.18 -7.77 5.00
N MET A 67 -6.50 -6.67 5.26
CA MET A 67 -6.82 -5.72 6.31
C MET A 67 -6.48 -4.29 5.87
N HIS A 68 -7.15 -3.32 6.44
CA HIS A 68 -6.82 -1.91 6.24
C HIS A 68 -7.17 -1.09 7.48
N TRP A 69 -6.24 -0.21 7.90
CA TRP A 69 -6.47 0.72 9.00
C TRP A 69 -7.39 1.87 8.59
N ALA A 70 -8.22 2.33 9.51
CA ALA A 70 -8.83 3.64 9.43
C ALA A 70 -7.81 4.74 9.75
N THR A 71 -8.08 5.95 9.30
CA THR A 71 -7.21 7.12 9.53
C THR A 71 -7.12 7.55 10.99
N ASP A 72 -8.06 7.10 11.83
CA ASP A 72 -8.08 7.34 13.28
C ASP A 72 -7.05 6.52 14.08
N SER A 73 -6.30 5.62 13.42
CA SER A 73 -5.34 4.70 14.03
C SER A 73 -5.93 3.79 15.12
N LYS A 74 -7.24 3.71 15.23
CA LYS A 74 -7.96 2.95 16.24
C LYS A 74 -8.78 1.81 15.64
N LEU A 75 -9.46 2.09 14.52
CA LEU A 75 -10.29 1.12 13.84
C LEU A 75 -9.52 0.47 12.69
N LEU A 76 -9.80 -0.79 12.45
CA LEU A 76 -9.36 -1.48 11.25
C LEU A 76 -10.47 -2.38 10.69
N VAL A 77 -10.44 -2.60 9.39
CA VAL A 77 -11.30 -3.56 8.71
C VAL A 77 -10.47 -4.77 8.29
N SER A 78 -11.04 -5.95 8.40
CA SER A 78 -10.45 -7.20 7.91
C SER A 78 -11.45 -8.00 7.07
N ALA A 79 -10.95 -8.70 6.06
CA ALA A 79 -11.70 -9.54 5.16
C ALA A 79 -11.24 -10.99 5.25
N SER A 80 -12.17 -11.92 5.37
CA SER A 80 -11.87 -13.34 5.54
C SER A 80 -12.73 -14.24 4.64
N GLN A 81 -12.20 -15.43 4.36
CA GLN A 81 -12.87 -16.50 3.62
C GLN A 81 -14.13 -17.04 4.34
N ASP A 82 -14.35 -16.64 5.60
CA ASP A 82 -15.61 -16.92 6.30
C ASP A 82 -16.81 -16.11 5.76
N GLY A 83 -16.58 -15.28 4.73
CA GLY A 83 -17.61 -14.46 4.10
C GLY A 83 -17.98 -13.23 4.91
N LYS A 84 -17.07 -12.70 5.71
CA LYS A 84 -17.31 -11.52 6.56
C LYS A 84 -16.24 -10.47 6.39
N LEU A 85 -16.68 -9.20 6.41
CA LEU A 85 -15.84 -8.07 6.81
C LEU A 85 -16.11 -7.81 8.29
N ILE A 86 -15.05 -7.64 9.07
CA ILE A 86 -15.17 -7.23 10.48
C ILE A 86 -14.45 -5.90 10.66
N VAL A 87 -15.12 -4.93 11.23
CA VAL A 87 -14.53 -3.68 11.70
C VAL A 87 -14.23 -3.84 13.19
N TRP A 88 -12.99 -3.63 13.56
CA TRP A 88 -12.48 -3.83 14.91
C TRP A 88 -12.11 -2.51 15.56
N ASP A 89 -12.42 -2.38 16.86
CA ASP A 89 -11.76 -1.45 17.76
C ASP A 89 -10.51 -2.15 18.32
N THR A 90 -9.34 -1.71 17.89
CA THR A 90 -8.08 -2.38 18.26
C THR A 90 -7.65 -2.14 19.70
N TYR A 91 -8.16 -1.10 20.35
CA TYR A 91 -7.86 -0.81 21.76
C TYR A 91 -8.63 -1.75 22.69
N THR A 92 -9.90 -1.95 22.40
CA THR A 92 -10.81 -2.78 23.22
C THR A 92 -10.92 -4.21 22.72
N THR A 93 -10.44 -4.50 21.50
CA THR A 93 -10.61 -5.77 20.78
C THR A 93 -12.05 -6.10 20.39
N ASN A 94 -12.96 -5.15 20.54
CA ASN A 94 -14.37 -5.33 20.20
C ASN A 94 -14.59 -5.28 18.69
N LYS A 95 -15.57 -6.05 18.25
CA LYS A 95 -16.11 -5.96 16.90
C LYS A 95 -17.12 -4.81 16.85
N VAL A 96 -16.81 -3.76 16.10
CA VAL A 96 -17.73 -2.63 15.90
C VAL A 96 -18.80 -3.00 14.89
N HIS A 97 -18.42 -3.69 13.81
CA HIS A 97 -19.31 -4.21 12.79
C HIS A 97 -18.85 -5.58 12.33
N ALA A 98 -19.81 -6.44 12.00
CA ALA A 98 -19.59 -7.72 11.31
C ALA A 98 -20.53 -7.76 10.10
N ILE A 99 -19.99 -7.59 8.92
CA ILE A 99 -20.72 -7.38 7.67
C ILE A 99 -20.67 -8.70 6.88
N PRO A 100 -21.81 -9.36 6.64
CA PRO A 100 -21.85 -10.54 5.81
C PRO A 100 -21.65 -10.17 4.34
N LEU A 101 -20.80 -10.90 3.64
CA LEU A 101 -20.49 -10.73 2.23
C LEU A 101 -21.33 -11.67 1.38
N ARG A 102 -21.63 -11.27 0.14
CA ARG A 102 -22.30 -12.13 -0.85
C ARG A 102 -21.38 -13.25 -1.35
N SER A 103 -20.09 -12.93 -1.52
CA SER A 103 -19.07 -13.91 -1.89
C SER A 103 -18.09 -14.07 -0.73
N SER A 104 -17.79 -15.32 -0.38
CA SER A 104 -16.75 -15.62 0.61
C SER A 104 -15.33 -15.53 0.05
N TRP A 105 -15.17 -15.49 -1.28
CA TRP A 105 -13.88 -15.41 -1.94
C TRP A 105 -13.41 -13.95 -2.05
N VAL A 106 -13.26 -13.30 -0.89
CA VAL A 106 -12.78 -11.93 -0.78
C VAL A 106 -11.25 -11.90 -0.75
N MET A 107 -10.64 -11.01 -1.52
CA MET A 107 -9.18 -10.86 -1.63
C MET A 107 -8.69 -9.52 -1.10
N THR A 108 -9.56 -8.52 -1.04
CA THR A 108 -9.18 -7.17 -0.64
C THR A 108 -10.23 -6.50 0.21
N CYS A 109 -9.79 -5.57 1.05
CA CYS A 109 -10.65 -4.62 1.73
C CYS A 109 -9.97 -3.26 1.90
N ALA A 110 -10.77 -2.21 2.00
CA ALA A 110 -10.30 -0.86 2.20
C ALA A 110 -11.21 -0.10 3.17
N TYR A 111 -10.61 0.80 3.95
CA TYR A 111 -11.31 1.77 4.78
C TYR A 111 -11.22 3.15 4.12
N ALA A 112 -12.33 3.84 3.98
CA ALA A 112 -12.35 5.19 3.42
C ALA A 112 -11.66 6.19 4.36
N PRO A 113 -10.94 7.20 3.86
CA PRO A 113 -10.27 8.20 4.70
C PRO A 113 -11.19 8.94 5.66
N SER A 114 -12.46 9.14 5.27
CA SER A 114 -13.47 9.76 6.12
C SER A 114 -13.95 8.89 7.29
N GLY A 115 -13.68 7.58 7.24
CA GLY A 115 -14.23 6.61 8.19
C GLY A 115 -15.70 6.26 7.97
N ASN A 116 -16.32 6.69 6.86
CA ASN A 116 -17.75 6.49 6.60
C ASN A 116 -18.06 5.21 5.84
N PHE A 117 -17.08 4.73 5.05
CA PHE A 117 -17.27 3.61 4.14
C PHE A 117 -16.15 2.58 4.29
N VAL A 118 -16.48 1.35 3.98
CA VAL A 118 -15.52 0.27 3.72
C VAL A 118 -15.85 -0.37 2.39
N ALA A 119 -14.83 -0.89 1.72
CA ALA A 119 -14.96 -1.58 0.45
C ALA A 119 -14.37 -2.99 0.53
N CYS A 120 -14.85 -3.89 -0.29
CA CYS A 120 -14.23 -5.20 -0.49
C CYS A 120 -14.46 -5.71 -1.91
N GLY A 121 -13.72 -6.73 -2.29
CA GLY A 121 -13.89 -7.44 -3.56
C GLY A 121 -13.01 -8.69 -3.62
N GLY A 122 -13.20 -9.47 -4.67
CA GLY A 122 -12.48 -10.72 -4.85
C GLY A 122 -12.87 -11.44 -6.14
N LEU A 123 -13.07 -12.76 -6.05
CA LEU A 123 -13.38 -13.61 -7.21
C LEU A 123 -14.75 -13.37 -7.84
N ASP A 124 -15.59 -12.53 -7.24
CA ASP A 124 -16.86 -12.08 -7.84
C ASP A 124 -16.67 -10.93 -8.85
N ASN A 125 -15.43 -10.46 -9.04
CA ASN A 125 -15.04 -9.39 -9.95
C ASN A 125 -15.68 -8.02 -9.63
N MET A 126 -16.32 -7.89 -8.49
CA MET A 126 -17.03 -6.68 -8.07
C MET A 126 -16.34 -5.98 -6.90
N CYS A 127 -16.40 -4.65 -6.88
CA CYS A 127 -16.07 -3.86 -5.72
C CYS A 127 -17.36 -3.44 -5.02
N SER A 128 -17.60 -3.98 -3.83
CA SER A 128 -18.77 -3.66 -3.01
C SER A 128 -18.42 -2.61 -1.96
N ILE A 129 -19.20 -1.53 -1.94
CA ILE A 129 -19.04 -0.39 -1.00
C ILE A 129 -20.11 -0.48 0.06
N TYR A 130 -19.73 -0.41 1.33
CA TYR A 130 -20.62 -0.46 2.49
C TYR A 130 -20.56 0.86 3.26
N SER A 131 -21.74 1.41 3.59
CA SER A 131 -21.84 2.59 4.47
C SER A 131 -21.90 2.14 5.93
N LEU A 132 -20.99 2.66 6.74
CA LEU A 132 -20.94 2.39 8.19
C LEU A 132 -21.87 3.29 8.99
N LYS A 133 -22.26 4.44 8.42
CA LYS A 133 -23.22 5.40 9.02
C LYS A 133 -24.62 5.14 8.52
N SER A 134 -25.31 4.17 9.12
CA SER A 134 -26.74 3.93 8.87
C SER A 134 -27.58 4.38 10.04
N ARG A 135 -28.70 5.08 9.77
CA ARG A 135 -29.68 5.47 10.78
C ARG A 135 -30.35 4.25 11.46
N GLU A 136 -30.35 3.11 10.79
CA GLU A 136 -30.98 1.87 11.24
C GLU A 136 -30.03 0.94 11.98
N GLY A 137 -28.76 1.33 12.20
CA GLY A 137 -27.76 0.52 12.91
C GLY A 137 -27.18 -0.67 12.12
N ASN A 138 -27.77 -1.03 10.97
CA ASN A 138 -27.31 -2.13 10.13
C ASN A 138 -26.51 -1.60 8.95
N VAL A 139 -25.30 -2.17 8.75
CA VAL A 139 -24.47 -1.85 7.58
C VAL A 139 -25.08 -2.46 6.33
N LYS A 140 -25.33 -1.63 5.32
CA LYS A 140 -25.90 -2.05 4.02
C LYS A 140 -24.90 -1.76 2.91
N VAL A 141 -25.00 -2.55 1.82
CA VAL A 141 -24.30 -2.24 0.56
C VAL A 141 -24.81 -0.91 0.04
N SER A 142 -23.91 0.04 -0.13
CA SER A 142 -24.22 1.36 -0.71
C SER A 142 -24.12 1.32 -2.22
N ARG A 143 -23.11 0.63 -2.76
CA ARG A 143 -22.86 0.51 -4.20
C ARG A 143 -22.12 -0.78 -4.53
N GLU A 144 -22.38 -1.32 -5.71
CA GLU A 144 -21.63 -2.41 -6.31
C GLU A 144 -21.05 -1.92 -7.63
N LEU A 145 -19.73 -2.00 -7.79
CA LEU A 145 -19.00 -1.56 -8.97
C LEU A 145 -18.62 -2.80 -9.77
N SER A 146 -19.23 -2.98 -10.92
CA SER A 146 -19.10 -4.19 -11.74
C SER A 146 -18.80 -3.82 -13.20
N ALA A 147 -17.54 -3.93 -13.61
CA ALA A 147 -17.14 -3.90 -15.01
C ALA A 147 -15.81 -4.63 -15.23
N HIS A 148 -15.05 -4.96 -14.15
CA HIS A 148 -13.92 -5.83 -14.29
C HIS A 148 -14.34 -7.22 -14.78
N THR A 149 -13.52 -7.79 -15.64
CA THR A 149 -13.75 -9.15 -16.21
C THR A 149 -12.95 -10.22 -15.49
N GLY A 150 -12.00 -9.83 -14.63
CA GLY A 150 -11.23 -10.70 -13.75
C GLY A 150 -11.46 -10.36 -12.27
N TYR A 151 -10.90 -11.17 -11.39
CA TYR A 151 -11.02 -10.98 -9.94
C TYR A 151 -10.48 -9.63 -9.48
N LEU A 152 -11.07 -9.10 -8.41
CA LEU A 152 -10.59 -7.87 -7.77
C LEU A 152 -9.48 -8.20 -6.78
N SER A 153 -8.26 -7.78 -7.07
CA SER A 153 -7.08 -8.06 -6.25
C SER A 153 -6.84 -7.03 -5.16
N CYS A 154 -7.07 -5.73 -5.46
CA CYS A 154 -6.93 -4.65 -4.50
C CYS A 154 -7.89 -3.50 -4.79
N CYS A 155 -8.26 -2.78 -3.75
CA CYS A 155 -9.03 -1.53 -3.86
C CYS A 155 -8.54 -0.51 -2.83
N ARG A 156 -8.55 0.79 -3.20
CA ARG A 156 -8.18 1.89 -2.30
C ARG A 156 -9.01 3.12 -2.60
N PHE A 157 -9.57 3.71 -1.57
CA PHE A 157 -10.30 4.97 -1.67
C PHE A 157 -9.34 6.13 -1.91
N LEU A 158 -9.73 7.07 -2.77
CA LEU A 158 -9.14 8.39 -2.86
C LEU A 158 -9.89 9.38 -1.95
N ASP A 159 -11.20 9.28 -1.98
CA ASP A 159 -12.16 10.00 -1.15
C ASP A 159 -13.48 9.21 -1.03
N ASP A 160 -14.53 9.81 -0.48
CA ASP A 160 -15.83 9.15 -0.30
C ASP A 160 -16.55 8.81 -1.61
N ASN A 161 -16.17 9.47 -2.72
CA ASN A 161 -16.81 9.26 -4.03
C ASN A 161 -15.90 8.58 -5.06
N ASN A 162 -14.60 8.51 -4.81
CA ASN A 162 -13.63 7.96 -5.76
C ASN A 162 -12.85 6.79 -5.15
N ILE A 163 -12.82 5.68 -5.88
CA ILE A 163 -12.05 4.48 -5.50
C ILE A 163 -11.26 3.96 -6.70
N VAL A 164 -10.04 3.50 -6.47
CA VAL A 164 -9.21 2.83 -7.47
C VAL A 164 -9.19 1.34 -7.17
N THR A 165 -9.30 0.53 -8.20
CA THR A 165 -9.27 -0.94 -8.13
C THR A 165 -8.22 -1.52 -9.05
N SER A 166 -7.66 -2.67 -8.69
CA SER A 166 -6.82 -3.51 -9.54
C SER A 166 -7.45 -4.89 -9.72
N SER A 167 -7.23 -5.50 -10.88
CA SER A 167 -7.91 -6.74 -11.25
C SER A 167 -7.00 -7.73 -11.98
N GLY A 168 -7.35 -9.02 -11.88
CA GLY A 168 -6.78 -10.09 -12.70
C GLY A 168 -7.11 -9.99 -14.19
N ASP A 169 -7.90 -9.00 -14.61
CA ASP A 169 -8.08 -8.66 -16.01
C ASP A 169 -6.95 -7.82 -16.62
N THR A 170 -5.83 -7.67 -15.89
CA THR A 170 -4.64 -6.89 -16.23
C THR A 170 -4.82 -5.37 -16.17
N THR A 171 -5.96 -4.88 -15.73
CA THR A 171 -6.27 -3.45 -15.68
C THR A 171 -6.45 -2.94 -14.25
N CYS A 172 -6.26 -1.63 -14.09
CA CYS A 172 -6.76 -0.88 -12.95
C CYS A 172 -7.89 0.05 -13.40
N ALA A 173 -8.77 0.44 -12.49
CA ALA A 173 -9.88 1.32 -12.82
C ALA A 173 -10.13 2.36 -11.72
N LEU A 174 -10.45 3.59 -12.14
CA LEU A 174 -10.97 4.65 -11.28
C LEU A 174 -12.49 4.69 -11.42
N TRP A 175 -13.18 4.70 -10.29
CA TRP A 175 -14.63 4.68 -10.23
C TRP A 175 -15.20 5.91 -9.56
N ASP A 176 -16.37 6.30 -10.02
CA ASP A 176 -17.28 7.19 -9.32
C ASP A 176 -18.28 6.34 -8.52
N ILE A 177 -18.23 6.43 -7.20
CA ILE A 177 -19.07 5.61 -6.32
C ILE A 177 -20.52 6.06 -6.38
N GLU A 178 -20.78 7.37 -6.50
CA GLU A 178 -22.15 7.90 -6.56
C GLU A 178 -22.90 7.40 -7.79
N THR A 179 -22.27 7.45 -8.97
CA THR A 179 -22.86 7.01 -10.22
C THR A 179 -22.69 5.51 -10.49
N GLY A 180 -21.69 4.89 -9.89
CA GLY A 180 -21.29 3.49 -10.15
C GLY A 180 -20.53 3.30 -11.48
N GLN A 181 -20.10 4.38 -12.13
CA GLN A 181 -19.44 4.34 -13.44
C GLN A 181 -17.92 4.32 -13.32
N GLN A 182 -17.27 3.59 -14.22
CA GLN A 182 -15.84 3.72 -14.44
C GLN A 182 -15.54 5.09 -15.06
N LYS A 183 -14.71 5.90 -14.39
CA LYS A 183 -14.21 7.19 -14.92
C LYS A 183 -13.06 6.97 -15.89
N THR A 184 -12.15 6.07 -15.53
CA THR A 184 -10.91 5.80 -16.27
C THR A 184 -10.51 4.35 -16.11
N VAL A 185 -10.03 3.73 -17.19
CA VAL A 185 -9.40 2.41 -17.18
C VAL A 185 -7.93 2.59 -17.50
N PHE A 186 -7.07 2.05 -16.65
CA PHE A 186 -5.62 2.09 -16.79
C PHE A 186 -5.14 0.78 -17.40
N VAL A 187 -4.68 0.85 -18.63
CA VAL A 187 -4.23 -0.31 -19.43
C VAL A 187 -2.73 -0.20 -19.66
N GLY A 188 -2.02 -1.30 -19.44
CA GLY A 188 -0.57 -1.33 -19.68
C GLY A 188 0.17 -2.51 -19.05
N HIS A 189 -0.38 -3.16 -18.03
CA HIS A 189 0.14 -4.44 -17.55
C HIS A 189 -0.19 -5.56 -18.53
N THR A 190 0.69 -6.56 -18.60
CA THR A 190 0.54 -7.75 -19.43
C THR A 190 0.21 -8.99 -18.60
N GLY A 191 0.30 -8.89 -17.28
CA GLY A 191 -0.12 -9.91 -16.32
C GLY A 191 -1.16 -9.36 -15.33
N ASP A 192 -1.74 -10.24 -14.54
CA ASP A 192 -2.75 -9.90 -13.53
C ASP A 192 -2.24 -8.82 -12.58
N CYS A 193 -3.00 -7.74 -12.39
CA CYS A 193 -2.68 -6.73 -11.39
C CYS A 193 -3.00 -7.29 -10.00
N MET A 194 -1.98 -7.43 -9.14
CA MET A 194 -2.10 -8.09 -7.84
C MET A 194 -2.26 -7.10 -6.68
N SER A 195 -1.69 -5.93 -6.78
CA SER A 195 -1.64 -4.95 -5.70
C SER A 195 -1.67 -3.53 -6.21
N LEU A 196 -2.15 -2.60 -5.38
CA LEU A 196 -2.06 -1.18 -5.63
C LEU A 196 -1.87 -0.38 -4.33
N ALA A 197 -1.25 0.78 -4.46
CA ALA A 197 -1.15 1.78 -3.40
C ALA A 197 -1.39 3.18 -3.97
N VAL A 198 -2.01 4.05 -3.18
CA VAL A 198 -2.26 5.45 -3.53
C VAL A 198 -1.19 6.33 -2.90
N SER A 199 -0.73 7.35 -3.64
CA SER A 199 0.25 8.31 -3.12
C SER A 199 -0.32 9.15 -1.97
N PRO A 200 0.53 9.66 -1.06
CA PRO A 200 0.07 10.45 0.08
C PRO A 200 -0.72 11.72 -0.31
N ASP A 201 -0.50 12.25 -1.50
CA ASP A 201 -1.20 13.43 -2.04
C ASP A 201 -2.45 13.07 -2.87
N TYR A 202 -2.75 11.77 -3.02
CA TYR A 202 -3.88 11.23 -3.78
C TYR A 202 -3.90 11.57 -5.29
N LYS A 203 -2.78 12.02 -5.86
CA LYS A 203 -2.70 12.36 -7.29
C LYS A 203 -2.22 11.20 -8.15
N LEU A 204 -1.39 10.33 -7.57
CA LEU A 204 -0.80 9.18 -8.23
C LEU A 204 -1.24 7.90 -7.53
N PHE A 205 -1.18 6.81 -8.23
CA PHE A 205 -1.19 5.48 -7.64
C PHE A 205 -0.19 4.58 -8.36
N ILE A 206 0.17 3.50 -7.70
CA ILE A 206 1.08 2.50 -8.25
C ILE A 206 0.42 1.13 -8.19
N SER A 207 0.66 0.31 -9.20
CA SER A 207 0.21 -1.08 -9.27
C SER A 207 1.37 -2.02 -9.47
N GLY A 208 1.29 -3.20 -8.87
CA GLY A 208 2.20 -4.32 -9.07
C GLY A 208 1.46 -5.49 -9.70
N ALA A 209 2.12 -6.22 -10.61
CA ALA A 209 1.48 -7.27 -11.38
C ALA A 209 2.32 -8.55 -11.55
N CYS A 210 1.68 -9.60 -12.06
CA CYS A 210 2.33 -10.88 -12.41
C CYS A 210 3.27 -10.78 -13.63
N ASP A 211 3.34 -9.62 -14.30
CA ASP A 211 4.34 -9.34 -15.31
C ASP A 211 5.70 -8.90 -14.71
N ALA A 212 5.89 -9.05 -13.40
CA ALA A 212 7.06 -8.66 -12.64
C ALA A 212 7.38 -7.16 -12.71
N SER A 213 6.44 -6.33 -13.12
CA SER A 213 6.60 -4.88 -13.21
C SER A 213 5.69 -4.13 -12.23
N ALA A 214 6.14 -2.96 -11.80
CA ALA A 214 5.32 -1.97 -11.13
C ALA A 214 5.14 -0.75 -12.03
N LYS A 215 3.93 -0.20 -12.06
CA LYS A 215 3.60 0.95 -12.91
C LYS A 215 3.01 2.09 -12.10
N LEU A 216 3.56 3.28 -12.32
CA LEU A 216 3.09 4.54 -11.72
C LEU A 216 2.10 5.21 -12.67
N TRP A 217 0.93 5.54 -12.14
CA TRP A 217 -0.19 6.10 -12.90
C TRP A 217 -0.58 7.47 -12.39
N ASP A 218 -0.94 8.35 -13.30
CA ASP A 218 -1.61 9.60 -12.96
C ASP A 218 -3.13 9.38 -12.93
N VAL A 219 -3.74 9.68 -11.78
CA VAL A 219 -5.19 9.48 -11.56
C VAL A 219 -6.02 10.34 -12.51
N ARG A 220 -5.57 11.55 -12.85
CA ARG A 220 -6.32 12.50 -13.67
C ARG A 220 -6.13 12.27 -15.16
N GLU A 221 -4.87 12.05 -15.56
CA GLU A 221 -4.51 11.89 -16.98
C GLU A 221 -4.84 10.49 -17.49
N GLY A 222 -4.95 9.50 -16.61
CA GLY A 222 -5.21 8.11 -17.00
C GLY A 222 -4.02 7.43 -17.68
N THR A 223 -2.82 8.01 -17.56
CA THR A 223 -1.60 7.56 -18.26
C THR A 223 -0.62 6.91 -17.30
N CYS A 224 0.12 5.91 -17.81
CA CYS A 224 1.28 5.36 -17.13
C CYS A 224 2.44 6.35 -17.25
N ARG A 225 2.95 6.83 -16.12
CA ARG A 225 4.07 7.76 -16.08
C ARG A 225 5.42 7.05 -16.08
N GLN A 226 5.54 5.94 -15.34
CA GLN A 226 6.79 5.20 -15.18
C GLN A 226 6.51 3.71 -15.04
N THR A 227 7.49 2.89 -15.43
CA THR A 227 7.45 1.44 -15.27
C THR A 227 8.74 0.98 -14.62
N PHE A 228 8.63 0.30 -13.48
CA PHE A 228 9.74 -0.22 -12.72
C PHE A 228 9.85 -1.73 -12.94
N THR A 229 11.01 -2.17 -13.36
CA THR A 229 11.34 -3.57 -13.61
C THR A 229 12.53 -3.98 -12.72
N GLY A 230 12.72 -5.27 -12.54
CA GLY A 230 13.82 -5.79 -11.73
C GLY A 230 13.45 -7.08 -10.99
N HIS A 231 12.18 -7.23 -10.58
CA HIS A 231 11.72 -8.50 -10.02
C HIS A 231 11.73 -9.62 -11.06
N GLU A 232 11.92 -10.85 -10.56
CA GLU A 232 11.96 -12.07 -11.37
C GLU A 232 10.64 -12.86 -11.31
N SER A 233 9.69 -12.41 -10.49
CA SER A 233 8.39 -13.05 -10.31
C SER A 233 7.30 -12.03 -9.97
N ASP A 234 6.10 -12.51 -9.68
CA ASP A 234 4.90 -11.74 -9.39
C ASP A 234 5.11 -10.71 -8.27
N ILE A 235 4.62 -9.50 -8.46
CA ILE A 235 4.61 -8.45 -7.44
C ILE A 235 3.27 -8.50 -6.69
N ASN A 236 3.29 -9.11 -5.50
CA ASN A 236 2.08 -9.31 -4.69
C ASN A 236 1.74 -8.12 -3.79
N ALA A 237 2.72 -7.29 -3.47
CA ALA A 237 2.56 -6.20 -2.52
C ALA A 237 3.30 -4.95 -2.99
N ILE A 238 2.72 -3.77 -2.69
CA ILE A 238 3.33 -2.50 -3.04
C ILE A 238 2.90 -1.41 -2.04
N CYS A 239 3.79 -0.48 -1.74
CA CYS A 239 3.48 0.68 -0.93
C CYS A 239 4.34 1.89 -1.32
N PHE A 240 3.83 3.09 -1.05
CA PHE A 240 4.62 4.31 -1.15
C PHE A 240 5.50 4.50 0.08
N PHE A 241 6.67 5.07 -0.12
CA PHE A 241 7.46 5.67 0.94
C PHE A 241 6.68 6.88 1.51
N PRO A 242 6.76 7.19 2.82
CA PRO A 242 5.91 8.22 3.44
C PRO A 242 5.97 9.61 2.81
N ASN A 243 7.10 10.00 2.20
CA ASN A 243 7.20 11.28 1.49
C ASN A 243 6.60 11.28 0.07
N GLY A 244 6.18 10.10 -0.43
CA GLY A 244 5.59 9.97 -1.77
C GLY A 244 6.59 9.95 -2.94
N GLU A 245 7.91 9.98 -2.68
CA GLU A 245 8.94 10.06 -3.73
C GLU A 245 9.62 8.73 -4.05
N ALA A 246 9.29 7.68 -3.31
CA ALA A 246 9.79 6.33 -3.53
C ALA A 246 8.67 5.30 -3.29
N ILE A 247 8.90 4.09 -3.77
CA ILE A 247 7.99 2.96 -3.62
C ILE A 247 8.76 1.71 -3.21
N CYS A 248 8.10 0.84 -2.47
CA CYS A 248 8.60 -0.49 -2.19
C CYS A 248 7.65 -1.54 -2.73
N THR A 249 8.20 -2.55 -3.36
CA THR A 249 7.49 -3.71 -3.90
C THR A 249 7.91 -4.97 -3.16
N GLY A 250 7.01 -5.93 -3.01
CA GLY A 250 7.27 -7.26 -2.48
C GLY A 250 6.83 -8.33 -3.47
N SER A 251 7.68 -9.34 -3.71
CA SER A 251 7.50 -10.32 -4.78
C SER A 251 7.63 -11.76 -4.30
N ASP A 252 7.15 -12.67 -5.12
CA ASP A 252 7.36 -14.13 -4.98
C ASP A 252 8.82 -14.55 -5.22
N ASP A 253 9.68 -13.66 -5.74
CA ASP A 253 11.14 -13.88 -5.82
C ASP A 253 11.84 -13.78 -4.45
N ALA A 254 11.09 -13.68 -3.35
CA ALA A 254 11.56 -13.56 -1.97
C ALA A 254 12.30 -12.25 -1.65
N SER A 255 12.18 -11.23 -2.49
CA SER A 255 12.78 -9.91 -2.29
C SER A 255 11.76 -8.79 -2.21
N CYS A 256 12.06 -7.76 -1.40
CA CYS A 256 11.47 -6.44 -1.54
C CYS A 256 12.45 -5.56 -2.32
N ARG A 257 11.93 -4.62 -3.12
CA ARG A 257 12.76 -3.65 -3.85
C ARG A 257 12.27 -2.24 -3.61
N LEU A 258 13.22 -1.32 -3.42
CA LEU A 258 12.97 0.10 -3.25
C LEU A 258 13.34 0.83 -4.54
N PHE A 259 12.40 1.61 -5.07
CA PHE A 259 12.59 2.41 -6.28
C PHE A 259 12.40 3.89 -5.98
N ASP A 260 13.26 4.74 -6.50
CA ASP A 260 13.12 6.21 -6.47
C ASP A 260 12.33 6.67 -7.70
N LEU A 261 11.23 7.39 -7.48
CA LEU A 261 10.36 7.88 -8.56
C LEU A 261 10.99 9.00 -9.37
N ARG A 262 11.87 9.80 -8.77
CA ARG A 262 12.55 10.92 -9.43
C ARG A 262 13.73 10.45 -10.26
N ALA A 263 14.50 9.51 -9.72
CA ALA A 263 15.64 8.92 -10.40
C ALA A 263 15.23 7.87 -11.44
N ASP A 264 14.00 7.34 -11.34
CA ASP A 264 13.48 6.26 -12.18
C ASP A 264 14.35 4.99 -12.10
N GLN A 265 14.82 4.67 -10.90
CA GLN A 265 15.80 3.60 -10.66
C GLN A 265 15.50 2.82 -9.38
N GLU A 266 15.93 1.55 -9.38
CA GLU A 266 16.04 0.74 -8.18
C GLU A 266 17.19 1.26 -7.30
N LEU A 267 16.89 1.55 -6.02
CA LEU A 267 17.89 1.97 -5.05
C LEU A 267 18.53 0.78 -4.36
N THR A 268 17.74 -0.22 -3.99
CA THR A 268 18.21 -1.40 -3.27
C THR A 268 17.16 -2.51 -3.26
N ALA A 269 17.63 -3.73 -2.95
CA ALA A 269 16.79 -4.88 -2.69
C ALA A 269 17.00 -5.39 -1.26
N TYR A 270 15.91 -5.79 -0.61
CA TYR A 270 15.90 -6.41 0.71
C TYR A 270 15.68 -7.90 0.54
N SER A 271 16.72 -8.67 0.76
CA SER A 271 16.72 -10.14 0.66
C SER A 271 17.65 -10.74 1.69
N HIS A 272 17.45 -12.01 2.00
CA HIS A 272 18.32 -12.75 2.90
C HIS A 272 18.38 -14.21 2.45
N GLU A 273 19.56 -14.82 2.48
CA GLU A 273 19.79 -16.20 2.00
C GLU A 273 18.88 -17.25 2.67
N SER A 274 18.49 -17.00 3.92
CA SER A 274 17.57 -17.91 4.64
C SER A 274 16.10 -17.74 4.26
N ILE A 275 15.74 -16.72 3.48
CA ILE A 275 14.37 -16.44 3.07
C ILE A 275 14.21 -16.84 1.61
N ILE A 276 13.41 -17.87 1.39
CA ILE A 276 13.13 -18.43 0.05
C ILE A 276 11.64 -18.38 -0.30
N CYS A 277 10.83 -17.80 0.57
CA CYS A 277 9.38 -17.71 0.42
C CYS A 277 8.94 -16.35 -0.06
N GLY A 278 7.79 -16.30 -0.74
CA GLY A 278 7.23 -15.08 -1.30
C GLY A 278 6.80 -14.07 -0.23
N ILE A 279 6.76 -12.82 -0.66
CA ILE A 279 6.30 -11.70 0.12
C ILE A 279 4.84 -11.43 -0.22
N THR A 280 4.00 -11.31 0.81
CA THR A 280 2.55 -11.15 0.67
C THR A 280 2.08 -9.72 0.90
N SER A 281 2.83 -8.96 1.69
CA SER A 281 2.44 -7.61 2.11
C SER A 281 3.65 -6.78 2.55
N VAL A 282 3.60 -5.46 2.31
CA VAL A 282 4.66 -4.52 2.68
C VAL A 282 4.07 -3.23 3.22
N ALA A 283 4.73 -2.62 4.20
CA ALA A 283 4.39 -1.28 4.70
C ALA A 283 5.61 -0.61 5.35
N PHE A 284 5.73 0.71 5.19
CA PHE A 284 6.74 1.49 5.90
C PHE A 284 6.25 1.96 7.26
N SER A 285 7.18 2.17 8.19
CA SER A 285 6.94 3.00 9.38
C SER A 285 6.69 4.46 8.95
N LEU A 286 6.08 5.26 9.84
CA LEU A 286 5.79 6.67 9.55
C LEU A 286 7.05 7.48 9.20
N SER A 287 8.20 7.14 9.79
CA SER A 287 9.50 7.76 9.47
C SER A 287 10.09 7.28 8.15
N GLY A 288 9.60 6.19 7.57
CA GLY A 288 10.21 5.51 6.44
C GLY A 288 11.43 4.66 6.79
N ARG A 289 11.95 4.73 8.05
CA ARG A 289 13.18 4.03 8.43
C ARG A 289 13.00 2.52 8.53
N LEU A 290 11.82 2.03 8.89
CA LEU A 290 11.52 0.60 8.97
C LEU A 290 10.59 0.21 7.83
N LEU A 291 10.91 -0.92 7.20
CA LEU A 291 10.05 -1.61 6.26
C LEU A 291 9.58 -2.91 6.90
N PHE A 292 8.29 -3.10 6.99
CA PHE A 292 7.65 -4.34 7.42
C PHE A 292 7.24 -5.14 6.21
N ALA A 293 7.62 -6.41 6.15
CA ALA A 293 7.26 -7.32 5.07
C ALA A 293 6.72 -8.62 5.65
N GLY A 294 5.52 -9.02 5.22
CA GLY A 294 4.88 -10.29 5.58
C GLY A 294 5.25 -11.38 4.59
N TYR A 295 5.45 -12.60 5.08
CA TYR A 295 5.97 -13.72 4.32
C TYR A 295 5.11 -14.97 4.45
N ASP A 296 5.30 -15.87 3.49
CA ASP A 296 4.67 -17.21 3.49
C ASP A 296 5.17 -18.12 4.61
N ASP A 297 6.33 -17.83 5.20
CA ASP A 297 6.95 -18.57 6.31
C ASP A 297 6.36 -18.24 7.70
N PHE A 298 5.18 -17.58 7.71
CA PHE A 298 4.39 -17.22 8.89
C PHE A 298 4.93 -16.01 9.66
N ASN A 299 6.04 -15.42 9.24
CA ASN A 299 6.70 -14.32 9.91
C ASN A 299 6.49 -13.00 9.16
N CYS A 300 6.62 -11.90 9.89
CA CYS A 300 6.85 -10.58 9.33
C CYS A 300 8.29 -10.17 9.68
N ASN A 301 9.11 -9.88 8.68
CA ASN A 301 10.46 -9.36 8.89
C ASN A 301 10.42 -7.83 8.89
N VAL A 302 11.28 -7.26 9.74
CA VAL A 302 11.49 -5.81 9.86
C VAL A 302 12.85 -5.47 9.31
N TRP A 303 12.88 -4.62 8.30
CA TRP A 303 14.10 -4.18 7.62
C TRP A 303 14.39 -2.72 7.95
N ASP A 304 15.66 -2.40 8.17
CA ASP A 304 16.16 -1.02 8.10
C ASP A 304 16.18 -0.62 6.62
N SER A 305 15.30 0.28 6.22
CA SER A 305 15.11 0.66 4.82
C SER A 305 16.34 1.34 4.20
N LEU A 306 17.19 1.94 5.01
CA LEU A 306 18.40 2.64 4.57
C LEU A 306 19.63 1.74 4.60
N LYS A 307 19.82 0.95 5.68
CA LYS A 307 20.98 0.05 5.82
C LYS A 307 20.79 -1.29 5.14
N CYS A 308 19.57 -1.60 4.66
CA CYS A 308 19.22 -2.84 4.00
C CYS A 308 19.45 -4.09 4.87
N GLU A 309 19.43 -3.93 6.19
CA GLU A 309 19.64 -4.98 7.17
C GLU A 309 18.32 -5.40 7.82
N ARG A 310 18.18 -6.70 8.09
CA ARG A 310 17.05 -7.20 8.87
C ARG A 310 17.28 -6.91 10.36
N VAL A 311 16.46 -6.03 10.94
CA VAL A 311 16.59 -5.55 12.32
C VAL A 311 15.61 -6.19 13.29
N GLY A 312 14.61 -6.94 12.79
CA GLY A 312 13.65 -7.60 13.65
C GLY A 312 12.81 -8.65 12.93
N ILE A 313 12.09 -9.45 13.72
CA ILE A 313 11.14 -10.45 13.23
C ILE A 313 9.92 -10.40 14.15
N LEU A 314 8.72 -10.26 13.57
CA LEU A 314 7.44 -10.44 14.25
C LEU A 314 7.01 -11.88 14.02
N SER A 315 7.24 -12.73 15.01
CA SER A 315 6.87 -14.14 14.98
C SER A 315 5.74 -14.42 15.97
N GLY A 316 4.82 -15.29 15.60
CA GLY A 316 3.70 -15.67 16.47
C GLY A 316 2.42 -16.01 15.74
N HIS A 317 2.37 -15.93 14.41
CA HIS A 317 1.32 -16.53 13.60
C HIS A 317 1.63 -18.01 13.31
N ASP A 318 0.58 -18.81 13.22
CA ASP A 318 0.67 -20.25 12.96
C ASP A 318 0.43 -20.59 11.48
N ASN A 319 0.28 -19.59 10.64
CA ASN A 319 0.13 -19.73 9.18
C ASN A 319 0.65 -18.47 8.50
N ARG A 320 0.61 -18.45 7.14
CA ARG A 320 1.03 -17.35 6.28
C ARG A 320 0.50 -16.00 6.80
N VAL A 321 1.39 -15.02 6.90
CA VAL A 321 1.01 -13.61 7.06
C VAL A 321 0.52 -13.11 5.71
N SER A 322 -0.76 -12.89 5.56
CA SER A 322 -1.39 -12.52 4.28
C SER A 322 -1.50 -11.02 4.05
N CYS A 323 -1.54 -10.25 5.13
CA CYS A 323 -1.70 -8.80 5.05
C CYS A 323 -1.08 -8.13 6.27
N LEU A 324 -0.63 -6.90 6.10
CA LEU A 324 -0.13 -6.07 7.18
C LEU A 324 -0.38 -4.58 6.89
N GLY A 325 -0.29 -3.76 7.93
CA GLY A 325 -0.39 -2.32 7.80
C GLY A 325 0.10 -1.61 9.06
N VAL A 326 0.59 -0.40 8.88
CA VAL A 326 1.04 0.51 9.96
C VAL A 326 -0.04 1.57 10.19
N THR A 327 -0.27 1.95 11.43
CA THR A 327 -1.22 3.00 11.80
C THR A 327 -0.78 4.36 11.25
N ALA A 328 -1.73 5.27 11.01
CA ALA A 328 -1.44 6.62 10.51
C ALA A 328 -0.58 7.44 11.49
N ASP A 329 -0.70 7.19 12.80
CA ASP A 329 0.13 7.79 13.84
C ASP A 329 1.49 7.09 14.03
N GLY A 330 1.74 5.98 13.33
CA GLY A 330 2.97 5.21 13.40
C GLY A 330 3.17 4.40 14.68
N MET A 331 2.16 4.31 15.55
CA MET A 331 2.30 3.72 16.88
C MET A 331 2.15 2.21 16.94
N ALA A 332 1.58 1.59 15.91
CA ALA A 332 1.36 0.15 15.88
C ALA A 332 1.40 -0.43 14.47
N VAL A 333 1.71 -1.71 14.42
CA VAL A 333 1.61 -2.55 13.22
C VAL A 333 0.51 -3.58 13.45
N ALA A 334 -0.33 -3.81 12.45
CA ALA A 334 -1.25 -4.95 12.44
C ALA A 334 -0.82 -5.97 11.39
N THR A 335 -0.91 -7.23 11.72
CA THR A 335 -0.73 -8.36 10.80
C THR A 335 -1.95 -9.24 10.81
N GLY A 336 -2.40 -9.67 9.65
CA GLY A 336 -3.45 -10.67 9.47
C GLY A 336 -2.90 -11.93 8.83
N SER A 337 -3.46 -13.08 9.20
CA SER A 337 -2.93 -14.37 8.79
C SER A 337 -4.01 -15.38 8.39
N TRP A 338 -3.61 -16.39 7.66
CA TRP A 338 -4.42 -17.55 7.37
C TRP A 338 -4.73 -18.42 8.61
N ASP A 339 -4.12 -18.10 9.75
CA ASP A 339 -4.49 -18.69 11.05
C ASP A 339 -5.79 -18.12 11.63
N SER A 340 -6.49 -17.23 10.91
CA SER A 340 -7.73 -16.55 11.30
C SER A 340 -7.61 -15.44 12.35
N PHE A 341 -6.40 -15.06 12.73
CA PHE A 341 -6.14 -14.01 13.71
C PHE A 341 -5.54 -12.76 13.10
N LEU A 342 -5.88 -11.61 13.69
CA LEU A 342 -5.10 -10.38 13.53
C LEU A 342 -4.32 -10.15 14.82
N LYS A 343 -3.10 -9.67 14.68
CA LYS A 343 -2.25 -9.29 15.82
C LYS A 343 -1.81 -7.84 15.69
N ILE A 344 -1.86 -7.14 16.80
CA ILE A 344 -1.40 -5.75 16.92
C ILE A 344 -0.08 -5.76 17.67
N TRP A 345 0.94 -5.18 17.06
CA TRP A 345 2.33 -5.16 17.53
C TRP A 345 2.77 -3.75 17.85
N ASN A 346 3.55 -3.63 18.92
CA ASN A 346 4.24 -2.40 19.33
C ASN A 346 5.42 -2.74 20.25
#